data_bfa76fc1c59e9a06b6692f1c47a474ea
#
_entry.id   bfa76fc1c59e9a06b6692f1c47a474ea
#
_cell.length_a   1.000
_cell.length_b   1.000
_cell.length_c   1.000
_cell.angle_alpha   90.00
_cell.angle_beta   90.00
_cell.angle_gamma   90.00
#
_symmetry.space_group_name_H-M   'P 1'
#
loop_
_entity.id
_entity.type
_entity.pdbx_description
1 polymer ?
#
loop_
_entity_poly.entity_id
_entity_poly.type
_entity_poly.pdbx_seq_one_letter_code
_entity_poly.pdbx_strand_id
1 'polypeptide(L)'
;MYRRKPAAGFGNASAAAEPAQAPARPLKRPSQQRARFTVDAIYEAFVRIWRARGWDGVTTRAVALEAGCSVGTLYEYFPNKEALLSGYVRHTIELLLARIEAEVVAAPGLDWRTRVQRLAWLTCGADDASLEGFEHEMLMLEARIAETKHHRRVFDELYAAWQRALAACPDLPGAPDAATVRSLLEAVWGARRYRLLLRAAESSRAAWVAQMERLCLLALGAAPLTSDPADSRDPAGRS
;
A
#
# COMPACT_ATOMS: atom_id res chain seq x y z
N MET A 1 -0.82 66.87 47.31
CA MET A 1 0.08 65.85 46.74
C MET A 1 -0.72 64.58 46.51
N TYR A 2 -1.22 64.38 45.29
CA TYR A 2 -2.04 63.17 44.93
C TYR A 2 -1.18 62.32 44.01
N ARG A 3 -0.81 61.12 44.47
CA ARG A 3 -0.09 60.13 43.70
C ARG A 3 -1.07 59.36 42.82
N ARG A 4 -0.97 59.46 41.50
CA ARG A 4 -1.69 58.61 40.52
C ARG A 4 -1.12 57.18 40.53
N LYS A 5 -2.00 56.20 40.64
CA LYS A 5 -1.71 54.79 40.39
C LYS A 5 -1.69 54.57 38.86
N PRO A 6 -0.78 53.73 38.33
CA PRO A 6 -0.83 53.34 36.91
C PRO A 6 -1.93 52.29 36.69
N ALA A 7 -2.55 52.36 35.49
CA ALA A 7 -3.60 51.49 35.01
C ALA A 7 -3.07 50.09 34.75
N ALA A 8 -3.86 49.09 35.13
CA ALA A 8 -3.63 47.66 34.86
C ALA A 8 -3.72 47.40 33.35
N GLY A 9 -2.72 46.71 32.82
CA GLY A 9 -2.66 46.27 31.43
C GLY A 9 -3.73 45.20 31.15
N PHE A 10 -4.37 45.33 30.00
CA PHE A 10 -5.30 44.35 29.46
C PHE A 10 -4.59 43.03 29.15
N GLY A 11 -5.00 41.95 29.76
CA GLY A 11 -4.50 40.61 29.54
C GLY A 11 -4.71 40.17 28.12
N ASN A 12 -3.65 39.61 27.60
CA ASN A 12 -3.56 38.98 26.28
C ASN A 12 -4.59 37.85 26.21
N ALA A 13 -5.51 37.92 25.25
CA ALA A 13 -6.45 36.85 24.99
C ALA A 13 -5.65 35.61 24.54
N SER A 14 -5.70 34.56 25.33
CA SER A 14 -5.19 33.23 25.04
C SER A 14 -5.82 32.77 23.73
N ALA A 15 -5.00 32.63 22.68
CA ALA A 15 -5.39 31.94 21.47
C ALA A 15 -5.84 30.53 21.85
N ALA A 16 -7.10 30.23 21.62
CA ALA A 16 -7.64 28.89 21.79
C ALA A 16 -6.85 27.95 20.86
N ALA A 17 -6.13 27.00 21.45
CA ALA A 17 -5.46 25.96 20.72
C ALA A 17 -6.51 25.17 19.91
N GLU A 18 -6.32 25.09 18.59
CA GLU A 18 -7.11 24.23 17.74
C GLU A 18 -7.11 22.80 18.32
N PRO A 19 -8.24 22.09 18.34
CA PRO A 19 -8.28 20.73 18.84
C PRO A 19 -7.36 19.86 17.95
N ALA A 20 -6.39 19.24 18.57
CA ALA A 20 -5.46 18.33 17.89
C ALA A 20 -6.26 17.28 17.10
N GLN A 21 -6.09 17.22 15.78
CA GLN A 21 -6.77 16.25 14.94
C GLN A 21 -6.43 14.84 15.42
N ALA A 22 -7.46 13.99 15.57
CA ALA A 22 -7.28 12.59 15.92
C ALA A 22 -6.39 11.89 14.85
N PRO A 23 -5.49 10.97 15.26
CA PRO A 23 -4.54 10.35 14.34
C PRO A 23 -5.26 9.57 13.24
N ALA A 24 -4.80 9.72 11.98
CA ALA A 24 -5.31 9.01 10.82
C ALA A 24 -4.75 7.57 10.73
N ARG A 25 -4.68 6.85 11.87
CA ARG A 25 -4.20 5.46 11.95
C ARG A 25 -5.03 4.66 12.95
N PRO A 26 -5.15 3.31 12.76
CA PRO A 26 -5.80 2.43 13.73
C PRO A 26 -5.12 2.49 15.10
N LEU A 27 -5.93 2.57 16.15
CA LEU A 27 -5.47 2.66 17.55
C LEU A 27 -5.01 1.30 18.08
N LYS A 28 -5.64 0.20 17.65
CA LYS A 28 -5.42 -1.15 18.17
C LYS A 28 -5.29 -2.14 17.03
N ARG A 29 -4.30 -3.04 17.11
CA ARG A 29 -4.20 -4.20 16.23
C ARG A 29 -4.88 -5.40 16.88
N PRO A 30 -5.76 -6.11 16.18
CA PRO A 30 -6.39 -7.30 16.72
C PRO A 30 -5.36 -8.42 16.90
N SER A 31 -5.12 -8.82 18.15
CA SER A 31 -4.21 -9.93 18.49
C SER A 31 -4.92 -11.24 18.74
N GLN A 32 -6.21 -11.20 19.05
CA GLN A 32 -7.07 -12.35 19.33
C GLN A 32 -8.00 -12.63 18.14
N GLN A 33 -8.32 -13.88 17.90
CA GLN A 33 -9.17 -14.32 16.79
C GLN A 33 -10.52 -13.58 16.73
N ARG A 34 -11.17 -13.37 17.90
CA ARG A 34 -12.43 -12.64 18.00
C ARG A 34 -12.30 -11.17 17.58
N ALA A 35 -11.18 -10.52 17.97
CA ALA A 35 -10.91 -9.15 17.57
C ALA A 35 -10.62 -9.01 16.07
N ARG A 36 -9.96 -10.00 15.46
CA ARG A 36 -9.78 -10.06 14.00
C ARG A 36 -11.10 -10.15 13.28
N PHE A 37 -11.98 -11.05 13.71
CA PHE A 37 -13.31 -11.22 13.12
C PHE A 37 -14.13 -9.91 13.14
N THR A 38 -14.06 -9.15 14.25
CA THR A 38 -14.72 -7.84 14.37
C THR A 38 -14.13 -6.83 13.38
N VAL A 39 -12.80 -6.77 13.24
CA VAL A 39 -12.14 -5.83 12.33
C VAL A 39 -12.40 -6.21 10.87
N ASP A 40 -12.42 -7.49 10.52
CA ASP A 40 -12.75 -7.95 9.17
C ASP A 40 -14.20 -7.58 8.82
N ALA A 41 -15.16 -7.79 9.72
CA ALA A 41 -16.54 -7.36 9.52
C ALA A 41 -16.67 -5.82 9.34
N ILE A 42 -15.87 -5.04 10.07
CA ILE A 42 -15.81 -3.58 9.92
C ILE A 42 -15.27 -3.20 8.52
N TYR A 43 -14.22 -3.86 8.03
CA TYR A 43 -13.69 -3.60 6.69
C TYR A 43 -14.67 -3.98 5.58
N GLU A 44 -15.35 -5.11 5.69
CA GLU A 44 -16.39 -5.49 4.75
C GLU A 44 -17.53 -4.47 4.71
N ALA A 45 -18.02 -4.04 5.88
CA ALA A 45 -19.05 -3.02 5.99
C ALA A 45 -18.60 -1.68 5.38
N PHE A 46 -17.35 -1.28 5.64
CA PHE A 46 -16.73 -0.11 5.07
C PHE A 46 -16.74 -0.13 3.54
N VAL A 47 -16.31 -1.25 2.94
CA VAL A 47 -16.31 -1.42 1.47
C VAL A 47 -17.73 -1.37 0.91
N ARG A 48 -18.71 -2.05 1.53
CA ARG A 48 -20.11 -2.03 1.09
C ARG A 48 -20.68 -0.60 1.08
N ILE A 49 -20.46 0.17 2.15
CA ILE A 49 -20.95 1.55 2.24
C ILE A 49 -20.26 2.44 1.20
N TRP A 50 -18.94 2.31 1.06
CA TRP A 50 -18.21 3.08 0.06
C TRP A 50 -18.74 2.83 -1.36
N ARG A 51 -18.88 1.56 -1.76
CA ARG A 51 -19.43 1.20 -3.09
C ARG A 51 -20.82 1.74 -3.32
N ALA A 52 -21.68 1.73 -2.29
CA ALA A 52 -23.05 2.18 -2.41
C ALA A 52 -23.20 3.71 -2.40
N ARG A 53 -22.33 4.44 -1.70
CA ARG A 53 -22.55 5.87 -1.35
C ARG A 53 -21.29 6.73 -1.52
N GLY A 54 -20.16 6.21 -1.99
CA GLY A 54 -18.89 6.91 -2.08
C GLY A 54 -18.28 7.27 -0.72
N TRP A 55 -17.16 7.96 -0.75
CA TRP A 55 -16.43 8.39 0.46
C TRP A 55 -17.27 9.27 1.39
N ASP A 56 -18.11 10.12 0.84
CA ASP A 56 -18.96 11.02 1.65
C ASP A 56 -20.03 10.26 2.44
N GLY A 57 -20.47 9.12 1.94
CA GLY A 57 -21.40 8.22 2.64
C GLY A 57 -20.75 7.42 3.77
N VAL A 58 -19.42 7.33 3.81
CA VAL A 58 -18.70 6.63 4.87
C VAL A 58 -18.68 7.49 6.13
N THR A 59 -19.33 6.97 7.18
CA THR A 59 -19.24 7.50 8.55
C THR A 59 -18.98 6.36 9.52
N THR A 60 -18.27 6.61 10.62
CA THR A 60 -18.01 5.58 11.64
C THR A 60 -19.30 4.96 12.18
N ARG A 61 -20.35 5.76 12.32
CA ARG A 61 -21.68 5.29 12.75
C ARG A 61 -22.33 4.35 11.74
N ALA A 62 -22.32 4.72 10.45
CA ALA A 62 -22.87 3.89 9.39
C ALA A 62 -22.12 2.55 9.26
N VAL A 63 -20.79 2.60 9.36
CA VAL A 63 -19.95 1.39 9.30
C VAL A 63 -20.19 0.50 10.50
N ALA A 64 -20.28 1.03 11.72
CA ALA A 64 -20.57 0.25 12.92
C ALA A 64 -21.93 -0.47 12.83
N LEU A 65 -22.96 0.26 12.35
CA LEU A 65 -24.30 -0.30 12.15
C LEU A 65 -24.28 -1.45 11.12
N GLU A 66 -23.65 -1.23 9.99
CA GLU A 66 -23.53 -2.20 8.89
C GLU A 66 -22.70 -3.42 9.29
N ALA A 67 -21.65 -3.22 10.12
CA ALA A 67 -20.81 -4.30 10.66
C ALA A 67 -21.47 -5.08 11.81
N GLY A 68 -22.63 -4.64 12.31
CA GLY A 68 -23.30 -5.25 13.45
C GLY A 68 -22.57 -5.07 14.78
N CYS A 69 -21.76 -4.02 14.93
CA CYS A 69 -21.05 -3.72 16.17
C CYS A 69 -21.45 -2.37 16.76
N SER A 70 -21.12 -2.15 18.04
CA SER A 70 -21.36 -0.84 18.66
C SER A 70 -20.41 0.22 18.09
N VAL A 71 -20.84 1.48 18.05
CA VAL A 71 -19.99 2.61 17.69
C VAL A 71 -18.79 2.71 18.62
N GLY A 72 -18.96 2.40 19.92
CA GLY A 72 -17.86 2.32 20.88
C GLY A 72 -16.82 1.28 20.50
N THR A 73 -17.27 0.08 20.09
CA THR A 73 -16.38 -0.98 19.62
C THR A 73 -15.58 -0.52 18.39
N LEU A 74 -16.20 0.17 17.44
CA LEU A 74 -15.48 0.68 16.27
C LEU A 74 -14.43 1.70 16.69
N TYR A 75 -14.74 2.62 17.60
CA TYR A 75 -13.79 3.63 18.09
C TYR A 75 -12.60 3.06 18.87
N GLU A 76 -12.70 1.84 19.41
CA GLU A 76 -11.53 1.16 19.98
C GLU A 76 -10.44 0.88 18.94
N TYR A 77 -10.80 0.71 17.66
CA TYR A 77 -9.88 0.42 16.56
C TYR A 77 -9.60 1.63 15.68
N PHE A 78 -10.65 2.41 15.37
CA PHE A 78 -10.59 3.46 14.35
C PHE A 78 -11.19 4.76 14.89
N PRO A 79 -10.35 5.76 15.24
CA PRO A 79 -10.82 7.02 15.84
C PRO A 79 -11.59 7.91 14.84
N ASN A 80 -11.45 7.67 13.53
CA ASN A 80 -12.12 8.39 12.45
C ASN A 80 -12.16 7.54 11.17
N LYS A 81 -12.83 8.05 10.14
CA LYS A 81 -12.95 7.34 8.84
C LYS A 81 -11.64 7.29 8.07
N GLU A 82 -10.76 8.26 8.27
CA GLU A 82 -9.42 8.30 7.70
C GLU A 82 -8.53 7.19 8.27
N ALA A 83 -8.61 6.97 9.58
CA ALA A 83 -7.92 5.84 10.22
C ALA A 83 -8.48 4.49 9.77
N LEU A 84 -9.79 4.41 9.50
CA LEU A 84 -10.42 3.21 8.95
C LEU A 84 -9.90 2.93 7.53
N LEU A 85 -9.84 3.95 6.66
CA LEU A 85 -9.26 3.83 5.32
C LEU A 85 -7.78 3.40 5.40
N SER A 86 -6.97 4.06 6.22
CA SER A 86 -5.56 3.70 6.41
C SER A 86 -5.38 2.26 6.90
N GLY A 87 -6.25 1.82 7.81
CA GLY A 87 -6.27 0.44 8.29
C GLY A 87 -6.65 -0.55 7.20
N TYR A 88 -7.65 -0.21 6.38
CA TYR A 88 -8.10 -1.05 5.26
C TYR A 88 -7.02 -1.19 4.19
N VAL A 89 -6.36 -0.09 3.78
CA VAL A 89 -5.22 -0.15 2.85
C VAL A 89 -4.12 -1.07 3.40
N ARG A 90 -3.81 -0.96 4.68
CA ARG A 90 -2.83 -1.86 5.31
C ARG A 90 -3.28 -3.31 5.27
N HIS A 91 -4.55 -3.57 5.56
CA HIS A 91 -5.13 -4.93 5.52
C HIS A 91 -5.04 -5.55 4.11
N THR A 92 -5.36 -4.80 3.05
CA THR A 92 -5.24 -5.29 1.67
C THR A 92 -3.79 -5.63 1.29
N ILE A 93 -2.81 -4.87 1.76
CA ILE A 93 -1.39 -5.19 1.57
C ILE A 93 -0.99 -6.45 2.34
N GLU A 94 -1.45 -6.62 3.56
CA GLU A 94 -1.20 -7.83 4.36
C GLU A 94 -1.79 -9.08 3.69
N LEU A 95 -2.99 -8.97 3.11
CA LEU A 95 -3.59 -10.06 2.32
C LEU A 95 -2.77 -10.38 1.07
N LEU A 96 -2.32 -9.37 0.32
CA LEU A 96 -1.47 -9.58 -0.85
C LEU A 96 -0.16 -10.28 -0.46
N LEU A 97 0.50 -9.83 0.59
CA LEU A 97 1.74 -10.46 1.08
C LEU A 97 1.53 -11.91 1.52
N ALA A 98 0.43 -12.19 2.23
CA ALA A 98 0.08 -13.54 2.63
C ALA A 98 -0.19 -14.45 1.42
N ARG A 99 -0.85 -13.94 0.38
CA ARG A 99 -1.08 -14.68 -0.86
C ARG A 99 0.22 -14.92 -1.62
N ILE A 100 1.11 -13.94 -1.73
CA ILE A 100 2.43 -14.15 -2.35
C ILE A 100 3.19 -15.24 -1.60
N GLU A 101 3.17 -15.23 -0.27
CA GLU A 101 3.81 -16.28 0.52
C GLU A 101 3.21 -17.66 0.24
N ALA A 102 1.89 -17.79 0.30
CA ALA A 102 1.21 -19.08 0.16
C ALA A 102 1.24 -19.62 -1.29
N GLU A 103 0.96 -18.76 -2.27
CA GLU A 103 0.71 -19.16 -3.66
C GLU A 103 1.96 -19.08 -4.55
N VAL A 104 3.02 -18.40 -4.09
CA VAL A 104 4.25 -18.21 -4.87
C VAL A 104 5.46 -18.77 -4.12
N VAL A 105 5.76 -18.31 -2.91
CA VAL A 105 6.97 -18.70 -2.17
C VAL A 105 6.89 -20.15 -1.72
N ALA A 106 5.85 -20.51 -0.98
CA ALA A 106 5.65 -21.81 -0.38
C ALA A 106 5.03 -22.86 -1.34
N ALA A 107 4.54 -22.44 -2.51
CA ALA A 107 3.87 -23.33 -3.46
C ALA A 107 4.84 -24.36 -4.04
N PRO A 108 4.58 -25.66 -3.88
CA PRO A 108 5.45 -26.71 -4.42
C PRO A 108 5.26 -26.90 -5.93
N GLY A 109 6.32 -27.40 -6.61
CA GLY A 109 6.22 -27.86 -7.99
C GLY A 109 6.08 -26.77 -9.07
N LEU A 110 6.22 -25.50 -8.71
CA LEU A 110 6.22 -24.41 -9.70
C LEU A 110 7.62 -24.25 -10.28
N ASP A 111 7.73 -24.26 -11.61
CA ASP A 111 8.93 -23.79 -12.29
C ASP A 111 9.07 -22.25 -12.15
N TRP A 112 10.26 -21.73 -12.45
CA TRP A 112 10.54 -20.30 -12.27
C TRP A 112 9.61 -19.41 -13.12
N ARG A 113 9.25 -19.85 -14.35
CA ARG A 113 8.38 -19.04 -15.24
C ARG A 113 6.99 -18.92 -14.67
N THR A 114 6.39 -20.02 -14.26
CA THR A 114 5.07 -20.08 -13.62
C THR A 114 5.06 -19.27 -12.31
N ARG A 115 6.14 -19.39 -11.52
CA ARG A 115 6.28 -18.64 -10.26
C ARG A 115 6.36 -17.14 -10.50
N VAL A 116 7.16 -16.69 -11.48
CA VAL A 116 7.29 -15.27 -11.85
C VAL A 116 5.98 -14.73 -12.43
N GLN A 117 5.31 -15.48 -13.29
CA GLN A 117 3.99 -15.10 -13.82
C GLN A 117 2.97 -14.91 -12.68
N ARG A 118 2.89 -15.87 -11.76
CA ARG A 118 1.98 -15.78 -10.61
C ARG A 118 2.31 -14.58 -9.70
N LEU A 119 3.59 -14.32 -9.46
CA LEU A 119 4.06 -13.17 -8.69
C LEU A 119 3.64 -11.84 -9.34
N ALA A 120 3.89 -11.70 -10.63
CA ALA A 120 3.51 -10.51 -11.39
C ALA A 120 1.98 -10.34 -11.41
N TRP A 121 1.24 -11.41 -11.65
CA TRP A 121 -0.22 -11.44 -11.68
C TRP A 121 -0.84 -10.97 -10.35
N LEU A 122 -0.38 -11.50 -9.22
CA LEU A 122 -0.80 -11.07 -7.89
C LEU A 122 -0.48 -9.60 -7.62
N THR A 123 0.75 -9.18 -7.96
CA THR A 123 1.21 -7.80 -7.75
C THR A 123 0.44 -6.81 -8.62
N CYS A 124 0.02 -7.21 -9.81
CA CYS A 124 -0.86 -6.43 -10.67
C CYS A 124 -2.30 -6.32 -10.13
N GLY A 125 -2.71 -7.15 -9.17
CA GLY A 125 -4.08 -7.22 -8.67
C GLY A 125 -5.06 -7.79 -9.70
N ALA A 126 -4.62 -8.78 -10.47
CA ALA A 126 -5.38 -9.28 -11.62
C ALA A 126 -6.63 -10.09 -11.26
N ASP A 127 -6.70 -10.64 -10.05
CA ASP A 127 -7.82 -11.46 -9.58
C ASP A 127 -8.78 -10.70 -8.64
N ASP A 128 -8.53 -9.42 -8.41
CA ASP A 128 -9.30 -8.66 -7.44
C ASP A 128 -10.49 -7.95 -8.08
N ALA A 129 -11.44 -8.75 -8.59
CA ALA A 129 -12.76 -8.25 -9.00
C ALA A 129 -13.53 -7.59 -7.84
N SER A 130 -13.11 -7.85 -6.58
CA SER A 130 -13.77 -7.31 -5.40
C SER A 130 -13.53 -5.82 -5.19
N LEU A 131 -12.47 -5.25 -5.80
CA LEU A 131 -12.06 -3.85 -5.62
C LEU A 131 -12.39 -2.93 -6.80
N GLU A 132 -13.13 -3.40 -7.82
CA GLU A 132 -13.50 -2.58 -8.97
C GLU A 132 -14.21 -1.27 -8.59
N GLY A 133 -13.71 -0.17 -9.12
CA GLY A 133 -14.23 1.18 -8.89
C GLY A 133 -13.81 1.83 -7.57
N PHE A 134 -13.37 1.05 -6.59
CA PHE A 134 -12.92 1.51 -5.30
C PHE A 134 -11.49 2.07 -5.33
N GLU A 135 -10.65 1.47 -6.15
CA GLU A 135 -9.21 1.67 -6.14
C GLU A 135 -8.76 3.09 -6.54
N HIS A 136 -9.40 3.71 -7.54
CA HIS A 136 -8.99 5.04 -7.97
C HIS A 136 -9.26 6.09 -6.88
N GLU A 137 -10.45 6.11 -6.31
CA GLU A 137 -10.84 7.07 -5.28
C GLU A 137 -10.03 6.85 -4.00
N MET A 138 -9.81 5.60 -3.64
CA MET A 138 -8.95 5.22 -2.53
C MET A 138 -7.51 5.71 -2.72
N LEU A 139 -6.94 5.56 -3.94
CA LEU A 139 -5.61 6.06 -4.26
C LEU A 139 -5.51 7.58 -4.13
N MET A 140 -6.54 8.32 -4.56
CA MET A 140 -6.57 9.79 -4.43
C MET A 140 -6.65 10.24 -2.97
N LEU A 141 -7.38 9.49 -2.14
CA LEU A 141 -7.51 9.79 -0.71
C LEU A 141 -6.27 9.34 0.09
N GLU A 142 -5.68 8.21 -0.29
CA GLU A 142 -4.45 7.71 0.34
C GLU A 142 -3.34 8.75 0.33
N ALA A 143 -3.16 9.47 -0.78
CA ALA A 143 -2.16 10.53 -0.90
C ALA A 143 -2.34 11.66 0.12
N ARG A 144 -3.55 11.85 0.67
CA ARG A 144 -3.86 12.88 1.67
C ARG A 144 -3.65 12.42 3.10
N ILE A 145 -3.67 11.11 3.36
CA ILE A 145 -3.64 10.53 4.71
C ILE A 145 -2.39 9.69 5.00
N ALA A 146 -1.73 9.17 3.95
CA ALA A 146 -0.54 8.33 4.09
C ALA A 146 0.74 9.17 3.99
N GLU A 147 1.59 9.08 5.01
CA GLU A 147 2.92 9.68 4.99
C GLU A 147 3.88 8.84 4.11
N THR A 148 4.91 9.47 3.54
CA THR A 148 5.94 8.81 2.72
C THR A 148 6.53 7.55 3.37
N LYS A 149 6.69 7.55 4.70
CA LYS A 149 7.19 6.38 5.44
C LYS A 149 6.30 5.14 5.29
N HIS A 150 4.97 5.32 5.14
CA HIS A 150 4.04 4.20 4.95
C HIS A 150 4.19 3.61 3.55
N HIS A 151 4.32 4.45 2.52
CA HIS A 151 4.59 3.99 1.15
C HIS A 151 5.92 3.25 1.05
N ARG A 152 6.98 3.78 1.69
CA ARG A 152 8.29 3.12 1.75
C ARG A 152 8.18 1.76 2.40
N ARG A 153 7.52 1.67 3.55
CA ARG A 153 7.32 0.40 4.24
C ARG A 153 6.61 -0.65 3.37
N VAL A 154 5.52 -0.26 2.69
CA VAL A 154 4.80 -1.17 1.78
C VAL A 154 5.72 -1.65 0.66
N PHE A 155 6.49 -0.74 0.07
CA PHE A 155 7.45 -1.08 -0.97
C PHE A 155 8.52 -2.06 -0.45
N ASP A 156 9.10 -1.81 0.71
CA ASP A 156 10.13 -2.66 1.30
C ASP A 156 9.59 -4.06 1.63
N GLU A 157 8.36 -4.16 2.12
CA GLU A 157 7.69 -5.44 2.39
C GLU A 157 7.41 -6.23 1.10
N LEU A 158 6.93 -5.57 0.05
CA LEU A 158 6.73 -6.18 -1.27
C LEU A 158 8.07 -6.60 -1.89
N TYR A 159 9.10 -5.76 -1.80
CA TYR A 159 10.43 -6.07 -2.29
C TYR A 159 11.01 -7.32 -1.61
N ALA A 160 10.90 -7.43 -0.29
CA ALA A 160 11.31 -8.61 0.44
C ALA A 160 10.51 -9.87 0.02
N ALA A 161 9.21 -9.73 -0.26
CA ALA A 161 8.40 -10.84 -0.76
C ALA A 161 8.84 -11.29 -2.16
N TRP A 162 9.15 -10.35 -3.05
CA TRP A 162 9.71 -10.64 -4.38
C TRP A 162 11.05 -11.35 -4.30
N GLN A 163 11.96 -10.89 -3.44
CA GLN A 163 13.25 -11.56 -3.22
C GLN A 163 13.06 -13.01 -2.76
N ARG A 164 12.16 -13.27 -1.80
CA ARG A 164 11.86 -14.65 -1.36
C ARG A 164 11.27 -15.50 -2.48
N ALA A 165 10.36 -14.93 -3.28
CA ALA A 165 9.76 -15.64 -4.40
C ALA A 165 10.80 -16.06 -5.44
N LEU A 166 11.76 -15.19 -5.78
CA LEU A 166 12.84 -15.49 -6.73
C LEU A 166 13.87 -16.45 -6.13
N ALA A 167 14.19 -16.33 -4.84
CA ALA A 167 15.07 -17.28 -4.14
C ALA A 167 14.47 -18.70 -4.06
N ALA A 168 13.13 -18.82 -4.17
CA ALA A 168 12.44 -20.10 -4.21
C ALA A 168 12.44 -20.75 -5.62
N CYS A 169 13.16 -20.19 -6.60
CA CYS A 169 13.29 -20.69 -7.98
C CYS A 169 14.67 -21.30 -8.22
N PRO A 170 14.90 -22.59 -7.92
CA PRO A 170 16.21 -23.22 -8.12
C PRO A 170 16.58 -23.36 -9.61
N ASP A 171 15.61 -23.29 -10.48
CA ASP A 171 15.69 -23.41 -11.94
C ASP A 171 15.75 -22.06 -12.66
N LEU A 172 15.91 -20.94 -11.93
CA LEU A 172 16.09 -19.62 -12.54
C LEU A 172 17.42 -19.56 -13.29
N PRO A 173 17.46 -19.05 -14.56
CA PRO A 173 18.67 -19.05 -15.37
C PRO A 173 19.89 -18.36 -14.77
N GLY A 174 19.67 -17.43 -13.84
CA GLY A 174 20.70 -16.72 -13.07
C GLY A 174 20.07 -16.00 -11.89
N ALA A 175 20.83 -15.80 -10.83
CA ALA A 175 20.36 -14.99 -9.69
C ALA A 175 20.32 -13.52 -10.12
N PRO A 176 19.13 -12.88 -10.12
CA PRO A 176 19.03 -11.47 -10.48
C PRO A 176 19.68 -10.61 -9.41
N ASP A 177 20.33 -9.54 -9.79
CA ASP A 177 20.83 -8.56 -8.84
C ASP A 177 19.70 -7.77 -8.16
N ALA A 178 20.04 -7.11 -7.06
CA ALA A 178 19.08 -6.35 -6.26
C ALA A 178 18.45 -5.19 -7.05
N ALA A 179 19.18 -4.58 -7.98
CA ALA A 179 18.69 -3.47 -8.81
C ALA A 179 17.64 -3.97 -9.81
N THR A 180 17.87 -5.11 -10.45
CA THR A 180 16.92 -5.76 -11.36
C THR A 180 15.61 -6.08 -10.63
N VAL A 181 15.64 -6.73 -9.47
CA VAL A 181 14.44 -7.07 -8.70
C VAL A 181 13.68 -5.80 -8.29
N ARG A 182 14.40 -4.78 -7.84
CA ARG A 182 13.80 -3.49 -7.46
C ARG A 182 13.12 -2.82 -8.65
N SER A 183 13.79 -2.73 -9.78
CA SER A 183 13.27 -2.12 -11.01
C SER A 183 12.03 -2.84 -11.54
N LEU A 184 12.00 -4.17 -11.47
CA LEU A 184 10.83 -4.96 -11.86
C LEU A 184 9.63 -4.69 -10.93
N LEU A 185 9.85 -4.67 -9.63
CA LEU A 185 8.79 -4.32 -8.69
C LEU A 185 8.29 -2.89 -8.91
N GLU A 186 9.19 -1.92 -9.11
CA GLU A 186 8.83 -0.52 -9.43
C GLU A 186 8.00 -0.44 -10.72
N ALA A 187 8.39 -1.18 -11.76
CA ALA A 187 7.64 -1.23 -13.01
C ALA A 187 6.25 -1.82 -12.82
N VAL A 188 6.11 -2.97 -12.15
CA VAL A 188 4.82 -3.65 -11.98
C VAL A 188 3.92 -2.87 -11.00
N TRP A 189 4.42 -2.55 -9.81
CA TRP A 189 3.65 -1.86 -8.77
C TRP A 189 3.35 -0.40 -9.15
N GLY A 190 4.33 0.29 -9.72
CA GLY A 190 4.16 1.67 -10.21
C GLY A 190 3.19 1.75 -11.39
N ALA A 191 3.27 0.84 -12.35
CA ALA A 191 2.34 0.79 -13.47
C ALA A 191 0.91 0.50 -13.02
N ARG A 192 0.69 -0.39 -12.03
CA ARG A 192 -0.63 -0.60 -11.41
C ARG A 192 -1.19 0.72 -10.87
N ARG A 193 -0.41 1.43 -10.05
CA ARG A 193 -0.83 2.72 -9.47
C ARG A 193 -1.13 3.76 -10.56
N TYR A 194 -0.31 3.82 -11.59
CA TYR A 194 -0.51 4.75 -12.70
C TYR A 194 -1.76 4.43 -13.52
N ARG A 195 -2.03 3.15 -13.77
CA ARG A 195 -3.29 2.72 -14.41
C ARG A 195 -4.53 3.10 -13.61
N LEU A 196 -4.50 2.95 -12.29
CA LEU A 196 -5.57 3.40 -11.40
C LEU A 196 -5.75 4.92 -11.48
N LEU A 197 -4.65 5.68 -11.46
CA LEU A 197 -4.68 7.14 -11.59
C LEU A 197 -5.32 7.58 -12.91
N LEU A 198 -5.00 6.92 -14.02
CA LEU A 198 -5.55 7.20 -15.35
C LEU A 198 -6.96 6.65 -15.55
N ARG A 199 -7.55 5.92 -14.61
CA ARG A 199 -8.82 5.18 -14.78
C ARG A 199 -8.79 4.31 -16.05
N ALA A 200 -7.68 3.61 -16.28
CA ALA A 200 -7.52 2.78 -17.47
C ALA A 200 -8.63 1.72 -17.54
N ALA A 201 -9.17 1.53 -18.75
CA ALA A 201 -10.30 0.63 -18.97
C ALA A 201 -10.03 -0.79 -18.46
N GLU A 202 -10.99 -1.38 -17.78
CA GLU A 202 -10.95 -2.74 -17.26
C GLU A 202 -10.72 -3.77 -18.37
N SER A 203 -11.35 -3.57 -19.54
CA SER A 203 -11.15 -4.42 -20.72
C SER A 203 -9.68 -4.55 -21.17
N SER A 204 -8.81 -3.61 -20.77
CA SER A 204 -7.37 -3.64 -21.06
C SER A 204 -6.53 -4.30 -19.95
N ARG A 205 -7.13 -4.70 -18.82
CA ARG A 205 -6.40 -5.24 -17.65
C ARG A 205 -5.65 -6.53 -18.00
N ALA A 206 -6.33 -7.51 -18.56
CA ALA A 206 -5.71 -8.79 -18.89
C ALA A 206 -4.53 -8.66 -19.85
N ALA A 207 -4.68 -7.84 -20.89
CA ALA A 207 -3.60 -7.59 -21.84
C ALA A 207 -2.40 -6.88 -21.16
N TRP A 208 -2.66 -5.94 -20.28
CA TRP A 208 -1.61 -5.26 -19.53
C TRP A 208 -0.89 -6.22 -18.56
N VAL A 209 -1.63 -7.05 -17.82
CA VAL A 209 -1.03 -8.06 -16.92
C VAL A 209 -0.12 -8.99 -17.70
N ALA A 210 -0.56 -9.51 -18.85
CA ALA A 210 0.26 -10.35 -19.73
C ALA A 210 1.55 -9.65 -20.18
N GLN A 211 1.52 -8.33 -20.43
CA GLN A 211 2.74 -7.57 -20.74
C GLN A 211 3.67 -7.42 -19.53
N MET A 212 3.15 -7.25 -18.30
CA MET A 212 3.97 -7.20 -17.10
C MET A 212 4.62 -8.56 -16.81
N GLU A 213 3.88 -9.65 -16.97
CA GLU A 213 4.42 -11.01 -16.88
C GLU A 213 5.55 -11.21 -17.89
N ARG A 214 5.33 -10.84 -19.16
CA ARG A 214 6.34 -10.93 -20.21
C ARG A 214 7.59 -10.09 -19.89
N LEU A 215 7.41 -8.86 -19.39
CA LEU A 215 8.51 -7.99 -18.98
C LEU A 215 9.37 -8.68 -17.90
N CYS A 216 8.75 -9.23 -16.88
CA CYS A 216 9.44 -9.95 -15.81
C CYS A 216 10.19 -11.17 -16.33
N LEU A 217 9.55 -11.97 -17.19
CA LEU A 217 10.18 -13.17 -17.78
C LEU A 217 11.38 -12.82 -18.65
N LEU A 218 11.30 -11.77 -19.47
CA LEU A 218 12.40 -11.32 -20.32
C LEU A 218 13.58 -10.80 -19.50
N ALA A 219 13.31 -9.99 -18.48
CA ALA A 219 14.37 -9.44 -17.65
C ALA A 219 15.08 -10.50 -16.79
N LEU A 220 14.34 -11.48 -16.28
CA LEU A 220 14.88 -12.56 -15.44
C LEU A 220 15.47 -13.71 -16.26
N GLY A 221 15.10 -13.85 -17.51
CA GLY A 221 15.66 -14.84 -18.45
C GLY A 221 16.86 -14.34 -19.26
N ALA A 222 17.14 -13.03 -19.22
CA ALA A 222 18.33 -12.46 -19.86
C ALA A 222 19.57 -12.76 -19.04
N ALA A 223 20.71 -12.94 -19.74
CA ALA A 223 22.00 -12.97 -19.07
C ALA A 223 22.22 -11.65 -18.30
N PRO A 224 22.88 -11.68 -17.12
CA PRO A 224 23.18 -10.46 -16.39
C PRO A 224 23.92 -9.48 -17.30
N LEU A 225 23.50 -8.22 -17.27
CA LEU A 225 24.22 -7.15 -17.96
C LEU A 225 25.61 -7.11 -17.33
N THR A 226 26.62 -7.51 -18.08
CA THR A 226 28.01 -7.31 -17.64
C THR A 226 28.19 -5.82 -17.49
N SER A 227 28.44 -5.37 -16.26
CA SER A 227 28.88 -3.99 -16.02
C SER A 227 30.11 -3.75 -16.88
N ASP A 228 29.97 -2.88 -17.88
CA ASP A 228 31.08 -2.49 -18.76
C ASP A 228 32.16 -1.83 -17.90
N PRO A 229 33.42 -2.36 -17.85
CA PRO A 229 34.49 -1.78 -17.05
C PRO A 229 35.04 -0.47 -17.61
N ALA A 230 34.29 0.24 -18.49
CA ALA A 230 34.75 1.38 -19.27
C ALA A 230 34.56 2.76 -18.62
N ASP A 231 34.35 2.87 -17.30
CA ASP A 231 34.32 4.18 -16.63
C ASP A 231 35.53 4.43 -15.70
N SER A 232 36.66 3.86 -16.04
CA SER A 232 37.96 4.29 -15.50
C SER A 232 38.62 5.31 -16.46
N ARG A 233 37.95 6.42 -16.76
CA ARG A 233 38.64 7.58 -17.32
C ARG A 233 39.34 8.32 -16.19
N ASP A 234 40.61 7.98 -16.06
CA ASP A 234 41.62 8.72 -15.29
C ASP A 234 41.66 10.20 -15.76
N PRO A 235 41.39 11.21 -14.90
CA PRO A 235 41.52 12.61 -15.25
C PRO A 235 42.92 13.14 -14.95
N ALA A 236 43.98 12.32 -15.05
CA ALA A 236 45.36 12.79 -14.84
C ALA A 236 46.16 12.78 -16.14
N GLY A 237 46.09 13.84 -16.90
CA GLY A 237 46.94 14.03 -18.08
C GLY A 237 46.82 15.37 -18.77
N ARG A 238 47.14 16.49 -18.04
CA ARG A 238 47.62 17.69 -18.69
C ARG A 238 48.71 18.33 -17.87
N SER A 239 49.92 18.12 -18.32
CA SER A 239 51.05 19.03 -18.13
C SER A 239 50.91 20.22 -19.04
#